data_b49266438104d9ec40f5079d8e50f158
#
_entry.id   b49266438104d9ec40f5079d8e50f158
#
_cell.length_a   1.000
_cell.length_b   1.000
_cell.length_c   1.000
_cell.angle_alpha   90.00
_cell.angle_beta   90.00
_cell.angle_gamma   90.00
#
_symmetry.space_group_name_H-M   'P 1'
#
loop_
_entity.id
_entity.type
_entity.pdbx_description
1 polymer ?
#
loop_
_entity_poly.entity_id
_entity_poly.type
_entity_poly.pdbx_seq_one_letter_code
_entity_poly.pdbx_strand_id
1 'polypeptide(L)' 'MNDEYLEEQIVQQIEVLVDELGGTLKQLTRADSTGRISKVIEIEYNIN' A
#
# COMPACT_ATOMS: atom_id res chain seq x y z
N MET A 1 7.93 20.96 1.33
CA MET A 1 7.19 20.03 0.47
C MET A 1 6.70 18.86 1.28
N ASN A 2 5.49 18.44 1.04
CA ASN A 2 4.87 17.43 1.88
C ASN A 2 4.78 16.10 1.15
N ASP A 3 5.76 15.24 1.35
CA ASP A 3 5.81 13.93 0.70
C ASP A 3 4.71 13.01 1.21
N GLU A 4 4.24 13.22 2.43
CA GLU A 4 3.16 12.41 2.97
C GLU A 4 1.86 12.57 2.21
N TYR A 5 1.57 13.80 1.81
CA TYR A 5 0.37 14.07 1.04
C TYR A 5 0.39 13.37 -0.31
N LEU A 6 1.54 13.44 -0.98
CA LEU A 6 1.72 12.80 -2.26
C LEU A 6 1.62 11.28 -2.12
N GLU A 7 2.21 10.74 -1.06
CA GLU A 7 2.18 9.32 -0.78
C GLU A 7 0.74 8.83 -0.60
N GLU A 8 -0.07 9.59 0.14
CA GLU A 8 -1.46 9.22 0.36
C GLU A 8 -2.26 9.19 -0.92
N GLN A 9 -2.00 10.14 -1.81
CA GLN A 9 -2.70 10.19 -3.09
C GLN A 9 -2.37 8.97 -3.94
N ILE A 10 -1.10 8.58 -3.95
CA ILE A 10 -0.69 7.41 -4.70
C ILE A 10 -1.33 6.15 -4.14
N VAL A 11 -1.36 6.02 -2.83
CA VAL A 11 -1.97 4.85 -2.19
C VAL A 11 -3.46 4.81 -2.49
N GLN A 12 -4.14 5.95 -2.49
CA GLN A 12 -5.55 5.98 -2.83
C GLN A 12 -5.81 5.53 -4.25
N GLN A 13 -4.96 5.89 -5.18
CA GLN A 13 -5.10 5.43 -6.55
C GLN A 13 -4.91 3.93 -6.66
N ILE A 14 -3.96 3.39 -5.91
CA ILE A 14 -3.77 1.95 -5.87
C ILE A 14 -5.00 1.27 -5.30
N GLU A 15 -5.61 1.83 -4.26
CA GLU A 15 -6.82 1.26 -3.68
C GLU A 15 -7.96 1.18 -4.69
N VAL A 16 -8.12 2.22 -5.49
CA VAL A 16 -9.16 2.22 -6.51
C VAL A 16 -8.95 1.10 -7.51
N LEU A 17 -7.70 0.92 -7.95
CA LEU A 17 -7.38 -0.12 -8.90
C LEU A 17 -7.56 -1.51 -8.31
N VAL A 18 -7.18 -1.68 -7.05
CA VAL A 18 -7.36 -2.95 -6.36
C VAL A 18 -8.85 -3.27 -6.23
N ASP A 19 -9.66 -2.26 -5.97
CA ASP A 19 -11.10 -2.45 -5.85
C ASP A 19 -11.70 -2.91 -7.18
N GLU A 20 -11.19 -2.42 -8.28
CA GLU A 20 -11.63 -2.85 -9.61
C GLU A 20 -11.25 -4.31 -9.88
N LEU A 21 -10.16 -4.77 -9.30
CA LEU A 21 -9.77 -6.17 -9.38
C LEU A 21 -10.65 -7.06 -8.51
N GLY A 22 -11.44 -6.47 -7.64
CA GLY A 22 -12.22 -7.23 -6.68
C GLY A 22 -11.37 -7.74 -5.53
N GLY A 23 -10.27 -7.05 -5.23
CA GLY A 23 -9.36 -7.47 -4.19
C GLY A 23 -9.38 -6.58 -2.97
N THR A 24 -8.45 -6.83 -2.09
CA THR A 24 -8.28 -6.04 -0.88
C THR A 24 -6.82 -5.56 -0.79
N LEU A 25 -6.64 -4.40 -0.20
CA LEU A 25 -5.33 -3.81 0.00
C LEU A 25 -5.06 -3.75 1.50
N LYS A 26 -3.87 -4.16 1.90
CA LYS A 26 -3.45 -4.14 3.29
C LYS A 26 -2.15 -3.38 3.41
N GLN A 27 -2.06 -2.47 4.36
CA GLN A 27 -0.84 -1.71 4.61
C GLN A 27 -0.20 -2.19 5.90
N LEU A 28 1.11 -2.43 5.83
CA LEU A 28 1.88 -2.92 6.96
C LEU A 28 3.12 -2.04 7.14
N THR A 29 3.59 -1.96 8.37
CA THR A 29 4.84 -1.29 8.67
C THR A 29 5.85 -2.34 9.08
N ARG A 30 7.05 -2.27 8.49
CA ARG A 30 8.12 -3.23 8.77
C ARG A 30 9.36 -2.49 9.21
N ALA A 31 10.02 -2.99 10.25
CA ALA A 31 11.31 -2.48 10.69
C ALA A 31 12.34 -3.58 10.53
N ASP A 32 13.53 -3.22 10.00
CA ASP A 32 14.60 -4.20 9.86
C ASP A 32 15.59 -4.07 11.01
N SER A 33 16.63 -4.90 10.99
CA SER A 33 17.61 -4.93 12.06
C SER A 33 18.50 -3.68 12.09
N THR A 34 18.51 -2.90 11.04
CA THR A 34 19.30 -1.67 10.99
C THR A 34 18.51 -0.46 11.49
N GLY A 35 17.27 -0.66 11.87
CA GLY A 35 16.43 0.42 12.35
C GLY A 35 15.67 1.15 11.25
N ARG A 36 15.74 0.69 10.02
CA ARG A 36 14.99 1.29 8.93
C ARG A 36 13.53 0.86 8.99
N ILE A 37 12.65 1.82 8.77
CA ILE A 37 11.22 1.56 8.77
C ILE A 37 10.71 1.74 7.36
N SER A 38 9.96 0.76 6.89
CA SER A 38 9.37 0.82 5.55
C SER A 38 7.91 0.42 5.60
N LYS A 39 7.15 0.91 4.64
CA LYS A 39 5.75 0.53 4.49
C LYS A 39 5.63 -0.51 3.40
N VAL A 40 4.84 -1.53 3.67
CA VAL A 40 4.62 -2.62 2.73
C VAL A 40 3.15 -2.61 2.35
N ILE A 41 2.87 -2.73 1.07
CA ILE A 41 1.50 -2.82 0.57
C ILE A 41 1.29 -4.22 0.02
N GLU A 42 0.30 -4.91 0.57
CA GLU A 42 -0.07 -6.25 0.11
C GLU A 42 -1.42 -6.18 -0.58
N ILE A 43 -1.49 -6.80 -1.73
CA ILE A 43 -2.72 -6.84 -2.51
C ILE A 43 -3.12 -8.30 -2.70
N GLU A 44 -4.37 -8.59 -2.39
CA GLU A 44 -4.89 -9.94 -2.50
C GLU A 44 -6.16 -9.93 -3.33
N TYR A 45 -6.23 -10.81 -4.31
CA TYR A 45 -7.43 -10.96 -5.12
C TYR A 45 -7.54 -12.39 -5.62
N ASN A 46 -8.77 -12.79 -5.90
CA ASN A 46 -9.05 -14.15 -6.36
C ASN A 46 -8.96 -14.24 -7.87
N ILE A 47 -8.38 -15.32 -8.35
CA ILE A 47 -8.14 -15.49 -9.79
C ILE A 47 -8.89 -16.71 -10.39
N ASN A 48 -9.84 -17.26 -9.67
CA ASN A 48 -10.61 -18.39 -10.25
C ASN A 48 -11.90 -17.94 -10.96
#